data_943f4e5b835976e3885c774ce939d177
#
_entry.id   943f4e5b835976e3885c774ce939d177
#
_cell.length_a   1.000
_cell.length_b   1.000
_cell.length_c   1.000
_cell.angle_alpha   90.00
_cell.angle_beta   90.00
_cell.angle_gamma   90.00
#
_symmetry.space_group_name_H-M   'P 1'
#
loop_
_entity.id
_entity.type
_entity.pdbx_description
1 polymer ?
#
loop_
_entity_poly.entity_id
_entity_poly.type
_entity_poly.pdbx_seq_one_letter_code
_entity_poly.pdbx_strand_id
1 'polypeptide(L)'
;ALQRIYMQWGTSYFYPSNAMAQHISASPNHQTGRIIPIKFRCDVAMSGRLGMELQPSKMTKEEYQQTAQAIKDYKSVRDVIQLGNLYRLVSPYDDKGIASLMYTDDTEDKAVFFAYKMEHFNNQVIPRVCLRGLDPSKNYRVRELNVKTGGQPCFLNGKTFSGALLMNT
;
A
#
# COMPACT_ATOMS: atom_id res chain seq x y z
N ALA A 1 11.45 -2.89 4.77
CA ALA A 1 10.06 -2.47 4.48
C ALA A 1 9.23 -2.37 5.77
N LEU A 2 9.30 -3.33 6.71
CA LEU A 2 8.44 -3.35 7.90
C LEU A 2 8.59 -2.08 8.76
N GLN A 3 9.82 -1.70 9.16
CA GLN A 3 10.06 -0.45 9.90
C GLN A 3 9.64 0.80 9.13
N ARG A 4 9.65 0.73 7.81
CA ARG A 4 9.27 1.84 6.94
C ARG A 4 7.79 2.20 7.06
N ILE A 5 6.93 1.23 7.40
CA ILE A 5 5.50 1.48 7.68
C ILE A 5 5.36 2.40 8.90
N TYR A 6 6.10 2.13 9.97
CA TYR A 6 6.12 2.99 11.18
C TYR A 6 6.67 4.38 10.89
N MET A 7 7.78 4.45 10.17
CA MET A 7 8.40 5.74 9.79
C MET A 7 7.45 6.57 8.92
N GLN A 8 6.84 5.95 7.92
CA GLN A 8 5.90 6.61 7.02
C GLN A 8 4.68 7.12 7.79
N TRP A 9 4.14 6.30 8.68
CA TRP A 9 3.02 6.70 9.53
C TRP A 9 3.35 7.93 10.37
N GLY A 10 4.46 7.90 11.11
CA GLY A 10 4.92 9.02 11.94
C GLY A 10 5.22 10.28 11.11
N THR A 11 5.93 10.13 9.99
CA THR A 11 6.26 11.25 9.09
C THR A 11 4.99 11.92 8.54
N SER A 12 3.95 11.13 8.26
CA SER A 12 2.70 11.64 7.69
C SER A 12 1.93 12.61 8.59
N TYR A 13 2.26 12.69 9.88
CA TYR A 13 1.67 13.70 10.78
C TYR A 13 2.20 15.12 10.54
N PHE A 14 3.41 15.23 9.98
CA PHE A 14 4.12 16.50 9.86
C PHE A 14 4.38 16.94 8.42
N TYR A 15 4.37 15.98 7.49
CA TYR A 15 4.73 16.23 6.08
C TYR A 15 3.68 15.72 5.12
N PRO A 16 3.44 16.43 4.00
CA PRO A 16 2.52 15.97 2.97
C PRO A 16 3.08 14.75 2.22
N SER A 17 2.19 14.01 1.58
CA SER A 17 2.51 12.73 0.92
C SER A 17 3.60 12.85 -0.14
N ASN A 18 3.64 13.95 -0.88
CA ASN A 18 4.67 14.21 -1.91
C ASN A 18 6.06 14.47 -1.34
N ALA A 19 6.19 14.77 -0.04
CA ALA A 19 7.48 14.92 0.65
C ALA A 19 7.98 13.58 1.22
N MET A 20 7.14 12.55 1.30
CA MET A 20 7.49 11.24 1.88
C MET A 20 8.10 10.31 0.84
N ALA A 21 9.43 10.31 0.72
CA ALA A 21 10.15 9.38 -0.14
C ALA A 21 10.12 7.96 0.45
N GLN A 22 9.75 6.98 -0.37
CA GLN A 22 9.71 5.56 -0.03
C GLN A 22 10.55 4.77 -1.03
N HIS A 23 11.30 3.74 -0.55
CA HIS A 23 12.20 3.00 -1.42
C HIS A 23 11.94 1.50 -1.37
N ILE A 24 12.04 0.85 -2.54
CA ILE A 24 12.21 -0.59 -2.61
C ILE A 24 13.68 -0.87 -2.26
N SER A 25 13.92 -1.41 -1.06
CA SER A 25 15.27 -1.70 -0.58
C SER A 25 15.69 -3.13 -0.90
N ALA A 26 17.00 -3.41 -0.87
CA ALA A 26 17.55 -4.76 -1.03
C ALA A 26 17.06 -5.73 0.07
N SER A 27 17.08 -7.02 -0.25
CA SER A 27 16.80 -8.13 0.67
C SER A 27 17.86 -9.23 0.45
N PRO A 28 18.51 -9.74 1.51
CA PRO A 28 18.37 -9.36 2.93
C PRO A 28 18.68 -7.89 3.20
N ASN A 29 18.02 -7.31 4.20
CA ASN A 29 18.30 -5.94 4.60
C ASN A 29 19.66 -5.87 5.30
N HIS A 30 20.53 -4.96 4.90
CA HIS A 30 21.91 -4.86 5.40
C HIS A 30 22.03 -4.50 6.89
N GLN A 31 21.03 -3.84 7.48
CA GLN A 31 21.04 -3.46 8.90
C GLN A 31 20.43 -4.52 9.81
N THR A 32 19.38 -5.19 9.36
CA THR A 32 18.56 -6.09 10.19
C THR A 32 18.66 -7.56 9.79
N GLY A 33 19.29 -7.88 8.67
CA GLY A 33 19.34 -9.23 8.11
C GLY A 33 17.99 -9.79 7.63
N ARG A 34 16.90 -9.04 7.75
CA ARG A 34 15.56 -9.52 7.41
C ARG A 34 15.40 -9.79 5.92
N ILE A 35 14.77 -10.91 5.62
CA ILE A 35 14.35 -11.28 4.27
C ILE A 35 12.87 -10.95 4.15
N ILE A 36 12.54 -10.03 3.25
CA ILE A 36 11.17 -9.56 3.02
C ILE A 36 10.82 -9.79 1.53
N PRO A 37 9.69 -10.42 1.21
CA PRO A 37 9.27 -10.64 -0.18
C PRO A 37 9.21 -9.36 -0.99
N ILE A 38 9.58 -9.45 -2.27
CA ILE A 38 9.64 -8.29 -3.17
C ILE A 38 8.27 -7.60 -3.28
N LYS A 39 7.16 -8.36 -3.38
CA LYS A 39 5.81 -7.77 -3.41
C LYS A 39 5.56 -6.85 -2.22
N PHE A 40 5.83 -7.30 -1.00
CA PHE A 40 5.63 -6.48 0.21
C PHE A 40 6.53 -5.23 0.22
N ARG A 41 7.80 -5.37 -0.24
CA ARG A 41 8.70 -4.22 -0.37
C ARG A 41 8.18 -3.17 -1.36
N CYS A 42 7.62 -3.63 -2.49
CA CYS A 42 6.99 -2.78 -3.48
C CYS A 42 5.72 -2.10 -2.93
N ASP A 43 4.82 -2.86 -2.30
CA ASP A 43 3.58 -2.33 -1.74
C ASP A 43 3.84 -1.21 -0.73
N VAL A 44 4.82 -1.40 0.17
CA VAL A 44 5.23 -0.37 1.12
C VAL A 44 5.83 0.85 0.43
N ALA A 45 6.65 0.65 -0.59
CA ALA A 45 7.27 1.75 -1.33
C ALA A 45 6.26 2.55 -2.18
N MET A 46 5.21 1.89 -2.67
CA MET A 46 4.16 2.53 -3.46
C MET A 46 3.29 3.50 -2.66
N SER A 47 3.24 3.40 -1.34
CA SER A 47 2.39 4.26 -0.50
C SER A 47 2.95 5.65 -0.20
N GLY A 48 3.99 6.06 -0.89
CA GLY A 48 4.56 7.41 -0.89
C GLY A 48 5.19 7.73 -2.24
N ARG A 49 6.17 8.60 -2.25
CA ARG A 49 6.96 8.89 -3.46
C ARG A 49 7.92 7.73 -3.73
N LEU A 50 7.53 6.84 -4.64
CA LEU A 50 8.26 5.62 -4.96
C LEU A 50 9.67 5.90 -5.47
N GLY A 51 10.66 5.27 -4.85
CA GLY A 51 12.04 5.20 -5.29
C GLY A 51 12.58 3.77 -5.24
N MET A 52 13.81 3.59 -5.69
CA MET A 52 14.54 2.32 -5.66
C MET A 52 15.90 2.52 -5.01
N GLU A 53 16.21 1.68 -4.04
CA GLU A 53 17.50 1.64 -3.32
C GLU A 53 18.04 0.21 -3.33
N LEU A 54 18.22 -0.32 -4.53
CA LEU A 54 18.75 -1.66 -4.78
C LEU A 54 19.48 -1.69 -6.12
N GLN A 55 20.32 -2.74 -6.31
CA GLN A 55 21.04 -2.95 -7.55
C GLN A 55 20.23 -3.87 -8.48
N PRO A 56 19.69 -3.37 -9.61
CA PRO A 56 18.89 -4.19 -10.52
C PRO A 56 19.62 -5.44 -11.03
N SER A 57 20.94 -5.35 -11.21
CA SER A 57 21.78 -6.47 -11.65
C SER A 57 21.86 -7.64 -10.66
N LYS A 58 21.48 -7.43 -9.40
CA LYS A 58 21.43 -8.46 -8.35
C LYS A 58 20.04 -9.04 -8.14
N MET A 59 19.03 -8.54 -8.85
CA MET A 59 17.65 -9.02 -8.74
C MET A 59 17.48 -10.35 -9.47
N THR A 60 16.67 -11.23 -8.89
CA THR A 60 16.18 -12.40 -9.65
C THR A 60 15.23 -11.94 -10.75
N LYS A 61 14.98 -12.80 -11.74
CA LYS A 61 14.02 -12.52 -12.81
C LYS A 61 12.61 -12.20 -12.26
N GLU A 62 12.19 -12.93 -11.24
CA GLU A 62 10.90 -12.73 -10.59
C GLU A 62 10.83 -11.38 -9.85
N GLU A 63 11.88 -11.03 -9.12
CA GLU A 63 11.97 -9.72 -8.46
C GLU A 63 11.93 -8.56 -9.44
N TYR A 64 12.64 -8.72 -10.57
CA TYR A 64 12.64 -7.73 -11.65
C TYR A 64 11.23 -7.55 -12.24
N GLN A 65 10.54 -8.64 -12.56
CA GLN A 65 9.19 -8.63 -13.11
C GLN A 65 8.19 -8.00 -12.14
N GLN A 66 8.25 -8.39 -10.86
CA GLN A 66 7.38 -7.83 -9.83
C GLN A 66 7.62 -6.34 -9.64
N THR A 67 8.88 -5.90 -9.64
CA THR A 67 9.24 -4.49 -9.51
C THR A 67 8.78 -3.68 -10.73
N ALA A 68 8.96 -4.21 -11.93
CA ALA A 68 8.49 -3.55 -13.16
C ALA A 68 6.96 -3.38 -13.16
N GLN A 69 6.22 -4.40 -12.71
CA GLN A 69 4.76 -4.32 -12.55
C GLN A 69 4.37 -3.27 -11.49
N ALA A 70 5.02 -3.27 -10.34
CA ALA A 70 4.78 -2.29 -9.28
C ALA A 70 5.00 -0.84 -9.76
N ILE A 71 6.07 -0.59 -10.50
CA ILE A 71 6.34 0.74 -11.08
C ILE A 71 5.25 1.14 -12.09
N LYS A 72 4.81 0.21 -12.93
CA LYS A 72 3.72 0.46 -13.90
C LYS A 72 2.42 0.81 -13.18
N ASP A 73 2.05 0.03 -12.18
CA ASP A 73 0.85 0.26 -11.38
C ASP A 73 0.93 1.58 -10.60
N TYR A 74 2.07 1.84 -9.96
CA TYR A 74 2.29 3.11 -9.26
C TYR A 74 2.12 4.33 -10.17
N LYS A 75 2.66 4.29 -11.39
CA LYS A 75 2.50 5.39 -12.36
C LYS A 75 1.05 5.67 -12.71
N SER A 76 0.16 4.68 -12.60
CA SER A 76 -1.27 4.85 -12.89
C SER A 76 -2.07 5.51 -11.75
N VAL A 77 -1.50 5.59 -10.54
CA VAL A 77 -2.17 6.10 -9.34
C VAL A 77 -1.33 7.10 -8.53
N ARG A 78 -0.14 7.45 -9.02
CA ARG A 78 0.80 8.31 -8.29
C ARG A 78 0.29 9.72 -8.02
N ASP A 79 -0.56 10.23 -8.88
CA ASP A 79 -1.23 11.52 -8.72
C ASP A 79 -2.11 11.52 -7.46
N VAL A 80 -2.93 10.48 -7.28
CA VAL A 80 -3.75 10.30 -6.09
C VAL A 80 -2.88 10.15 -4.84
N ILE A 81 -1.80 9.37 -4.90
CA ILE A 81 -0.93 9.13 -3.75
C ILE A 81 -0.14 10.38 -3.33
N GLN A 82 0.37 11.13 -4.31
CA GLN A 82 1.25 12.28 -4.03
C GLN A 82 0.50 13.57 -3.76
N LEU A 83 -0.65 13.78 -4.39
CA LEU A 83 -1.39 15.04 -4.37
C LEU A 83 -2.74 14.93 -3.67
N GLY A 84 -3.24 13.72 -3.44
CA GLY A 84 -4.54 13.48 -2.84
C GLY A 84 -4.55 13.58 -1.31
N ASN A 85 -5.73 13.42 -0.74
CA ASN A 85 -6.00 13.50 0.68
C ASN A 85 -5.66 12.18 1.37
N LEU A 86 -4.80 12.22 2.38
CA LEU A 86 -4.39 11.04 3.16
C LEU A 86 -5.35 10.76 4.32
N TYR A 87 -5.83 9.53 4.40
CA TYR A 87 -6.59 8.99 5.53
C TYR A 87 -5.82 7.85 6.19
N ARG A 88 -5.54 7.98 7.49
CA ARG A 88 -4.95 6.94 8.33
C ARG A 88 -6.08 6.11 8.92
N LEU A 89 -6.13 4.80 8.64
CA LEU A 89 -7.26 3.96 9.00
C LEU A 89 -6.94 3.04 10.18
N VAL A 90 -5.85 2.29 10.12
CA VAL A 90 -5.39 1.42 11.23
C VAL A 90 -3.92 1.71 11.49
N SER A 91 -3.64 2.14 12.71
CA SER A 91 -2.28 2.49 13.14
C SER A 91 -1.39 1.26 13.26
N PRO A 92 -0.12 1.31 12.80
CA PRO A 92 0.84 0.25 13.05
C PRO A 92 1.21 0.10 14.53
N TYR A 93 0.85 1.07 15.37
CA TYR A 93 1.12 1.08 16.82
C TYR A 93 -0.03 0.48 17.66
N ASP A 94 -1.14 0.06 17.02
CA ASP A 94 -2.33 -0.44 17.73
C ASP A 94 -2.24 -1.93 18.11
N ASP A 95 -1.09 -2.57 17.99
CA ASP A 95 -0.83 -4.00 18.31
C ASP A 95 -1.80 -4.99 17.64
N LYS A 96 -2.40 -4.58 16.52
CA LYS A 96 -3.35 -5.40 15.75
C LYS A 96 -2.67 -6.24 14.67
N GLY A 97 -1.34 -6.16 14.56
CA GLY A 97 -0.56 -6.85 13.51
C GLY A 97 -0.88 -6.41 12.08
N ILE A 98 -1.66 -5.36 11.92
CA ILE A 98 -1.97 -4.74 10.63
C ILE A 98 -1.80 -3.23 10.68
N ALA A 99 -1.54 -2.63 9.51
CA ALA A 99 -1.62 -1.19 9.32
C ALA A 99 -2.35 -0.90 8.01
N SER A 100 -3.09 0.20 7.95
CA SER A 100 -3.74 0.60 6.72
C SER A 100 -3.89 2.11 6.61
N LEU A 101 -3.77 2.60 5.39
CA LEU A 101 -3.98 3.99 5.02
C LEU A 101 -4.57 4.06 3.60
N MET A 102 -5.13 5.20 3.25
CA MET A 102 -5.62 5.41 1.90
C MET A 102 -5.46 6.86 1.47
N TYR A 103 -5.54 7.07 0.19
CA TYR A 103 -5.55 8.37 -0.46
C TYR A 103 -6.79 8.49 -1.34
N THR A 104 -7.36 9.68 -1.42
CA THR A 104 -8.41 10.02 -2.39
C THR A 104 -8.01 11.25 -3.18
N ASP A 105 -8.44 11.36 -4.41
CA ASP A 105 -8.35 12.64 -5.13
C ASP A 105 -9.39 13.64 -4.62
N ASP A 106 -9.24 14.92 -4.99
CA ASP A 106 -10.12 16.00 -4.52
C ASP A 106 -11.56 15.87 -5.03
N THR A 107 -11.77 15.12 -6.10
CA THR A 107 -13.11 14.88 -6.67
C THR A 107 -13.78 13.64 -6.11
N GLU A 108 -13.09 12.89 -5.25
CA GLU A 108 -13.57 11.61 -4.71
C GLU A 108 -13.96 10.59 -5.81
N ASP A 109 -13.33 10.69 -6.99
CA ASP A 109 -13.54 9.74 -8.09
C ASP A 109 -12.58 8.55 -8.03
N LYS A 110 -11.41 8.76 -7.42
CA LYS A 110 -10.35 7.76 -7.30
C LYS A 110 -9.86 7.66 -5.86
N ALA A 111 -9.63 6.43 -5.43
CA ALA A 111 -9.00 6.14 -4.15
C ALA A 111 -7.93 5.06 -4.30
N VAL A 112 -6.89 5.13 -3.47
CA VAL A 112 -5.85 4.10 -3.38
C VAL A 112 -5.74 3.66 -1.93
N PHE A 113 -6.07 2.40 -1.66
CA PHE A 113 -6.07 1.81 -0.34
C PHE A 113 -4.87 0.88 -0.16
N PHE A 114 -4.17 1.01 0.96
CA PHE A 114 -3.07 0.15 1.37
C PHE A 114 -3.41 -0.54 2.69
N ALA A 115 -3.27 -1.87 2.71
CA ALA A 115 -3.35 -2.68 3.91
C ALA A 115 -2.13 -3.59 4.01
N TYR A 116 -1.47 -3.56 5.16
CA TYR A 116 -0.27 -4.34 5.44
C TYR A 116 -0.55 -5.31 6.58
N LYS A 117 -0.35 -6.62 6.33
CA LYS A 117 -0.25 -7.60 7.39
C LYS A 117 1.20 -7.61 7.86
N MET A 118 1.45 -7.05 9.04
CA MET A 118 2.78 -6.85 9.60
C MET A 118 3.23 -8.04 10.44
N GLU A 119 2.28 -8.67 11.13
CA GLU A 119 2.51 -9.82 12.00
C GLU A 119 1.45 -10.90 11.76
N HIS A 120 1.77 -12.11 12.12
CA HIS A 120 0.84 -13.23 12.05
C HIS A 120 0.66 -13.82 13.45
N PHE A 121 -0.53 -13.67 13.99
CA PHE A 121 -0.94 -14.32 15.22
C PHE A 121 -1.88 -15.49 14.91
N ASN A 122 -1.73 -16.60 15.62
CA ASN A 122 -2.68 -17.70 15.53
C ASN A 122 -4.02 -17.23 16.09
N ASN A 123 -5.10 -17.58 15.38
CA ASN A 123 -6.48 -17.23 15.76
C ASN A 123 -6.81 -15.72 15.82
N GLN A 124 -6.02 -14.88 15.16
CA GLN A 124 -6.31 -13.46 15.07
C GLN A 124 -7.50 -13.20 14.14
N VAL A 125 -8.50 -12.50 14.65
CA VAL A 125 -9.55 -11.91 13.82
C VAL A 125 -8.98 -10.65 13.16
N ILE A 126 -8.93 -10.63 11.84
CA ILE A 126 -8.53 -9.42 11.10
C ILE A 126 -9.62 -8.35 11.35
N PRO A 127 -9.26 -7.18 11.89
CA PRO A 127 -10.23 -6.12 12.14
C PRO A 127 -10.83 -5.63 10.82
N ARG A 128 -12.08 -5.20 10.88
CA ARG A 128 -12.71 -4.48 9.76
C ARG A 128 -12.00 -3.16 9.55
N VAL A 129 -11.86 -2.77 8.30
CA VAL A 129 -11.27 -1.49 7.91
C VAL A 129 -12.30 -0.74 7.07
N CYS A 130 -12.96 0.24 7.71
CA CYS A 130 -13.87 1.15 7.00
C CYS A 130 -13.03 2.17 6.22
N LEU A 131 -13.31 2.33 4.94
CA LEU A 131 -12.67 3.35 4.11
C LEU A 131 -13.16 4.74 4.48
N ARG A 132 -12.47 5.79 4.04
CA ARG A 132 -12.82 7.19 4.31
C ARG A 132 -12.61 8.06 3.08
N GLY A 133 -13.30 9.20 3.03
CA GLY A 133 -13.11 10.18 1.96
C GLY A 133 -13.62 9.73 0.60
N LEU A 134 -14.60 8.82 0.57
CA LEU A 134 -15.31 8.44 -0.63
C LEU A 134 -16.67 9.18 -0.67
N ASP A 135 -17.18 9.46 -1.87
CA ASP A 135 -18.54 9.94 -2.05
C ASP A 135 -19.52 8.77 -1.82
N PRO A 136 -20.42 8.84 -0.83
CA PRO A 136 -21.37 7.78 -0.53
C PRO A 136 -22.33 7.47 -1.68
N SER A 137 -22.57 8.42 -2.58
CA SER A 137 -23.48 8.30 -3.72
C SER A 137 -22.84 7.66 -4.96
N LYS A 138 -21.50 7.62 -5.02
CA LYS A 138 -20.75 7.06 -6.14
C LYS A 138 -20.55 5.54 -6.01
N ASN A 139 -20.31 4.90 -7.16
CA ASN A 139 -19.91 3.49 -7.22
C ASN A 139 -18.45 3.38 -7.62
N TYR A 140 -17.69 2.57 -6.88
CA TYR A 140 -16.27 2.37 -7.06
C TYR A 140 -15.98 0.94 -7.52
N ARG A 141 -15.28 0.82 -8.64
CA ARG A 141 -14.78 -0.48 -9.10
C ARG A 141 -13.42 -0.75 -8.47
N VAL A 142 -13.33 -1.85 -7.72
CA VAL A 142 -12.10 -2.27 -7.05
C VAL A 142 -11.14 -2.92 -8.04
N ARG A 143 -9.88 -2.56 -7.99
CA ARG A 143 -8.78 -3.20 -8.71
C ARG A 143 -7.61 -3.42 -7.77
N GLU A 144 -7.12 -4.66 -7.64
CA GLU A 144 -5.87 -4.93 -6.95
C GLU A 144 -4.70 -4.52 -7.84
N LEU A 145 -3.79 -3.72 -7.28
CA LEU A 145 -2.52 -3.34 -7.90
C LEU A 145 -1.39 -4.26 -7.42
N ASN A 146 -0.30 -4.32 -8.18
CA ASN A 146 0.88 -5.08 -7.84
C ASN A 146 0.58 -6.53 -7.43
N VAL A 147 -0.33 -7.19 -8.16
CA VAL A 147 -0.64 -8.61 -7.94
C VAL A 147 0.65 -9.41 -8.04
N LYS A 148 0.85 -10.38 -7.13
CA LYS A 148 2.05 -11.22 -7.14
C LYS A 148 2.21 -11.89 -8.51
N THR A 149 3.41 -11.84 -9.07
CA THR A 149 3.74 -12.49 -10.35
C THR A 149 3.34 -13.97 -10.31
N GLY A 150 2.52 -14.40 -11.26
CA GLY A 150 1.95 -15.75 -11.29
C GLY A 150 0.83 -16.02 -10.27
N GLY A 151 0.45 -15.02 -9.46
CA GLY A 151 -0.63 -15.12 -8.49
C GLY A 151 -2.00 -14.72 -9.07
N GLN A 152 -3.05 -14.99 -8.31
CA GLN A 152 -4.39 -14.51 -8.58
C GLN A 152 -4.68 -13.26 -7.77
N PRO A 153 -5.41 -12.28 -8.33
CA PRO A 153 -5.86 -11.12 -7.57
C PRO A 153 -6.84 -11.51 -6.47
N CYS A 154 -7.05 -10.63 -5.51
CA CYS A 154 -8.01 -10.84 -4.42
C CYS A 154 -9.44 -10.97 -4.96
N PHE A 155 -10.32 -11.57 -4.16
CA PHE A 155 -11.72 -11.82 -4.54
C PHE A 155 -12.56 -10.56 -4.80
N LEU A 156 -12.08 -9.38 -4.36
CA LEU A 156 -12.74 -8.09 -4.61
C LEU A 156 -12.41 -7.50 -5.97
N ASN A 157 -11.33 -7.98 -6.61
CA ASN A 157 -10.85 -7.44 -7.89
C ASN A 157 -11.94 -7.52 -8.97
N GLY A 158 -12.19 -6.42 -9.65
CA GLY A 158 -13.21 -6.28 -10.69
C GLY A 158 -14.64 -6.04 -10.19
N LYS A 159 -14.90 -6.16 -8.88
CA LYS A 159 -16.22 -5.90 -8.29
C LYS A 159 -16.47 -4.42 -8.08
N THR A 160 -17.74 -4.04 -8.04
CA THR A 160 -18.17 -2.64 -7.83
C THR A 160 -18.99 -2.56 -6.54
N PHE A 161 -18.74 -1.52 -5.75
CA PHE A 161 -19.40 -1.24 -4.49
C PHE A 161 -19.74 0.25 -4.39
N SER A 162 -20.82 0.58 -3.66
CA SER A 162 -21.09 1.99 -3.35
C SER A 162 -20.09 2.53 -2.34
N GLY A 163 -19.80 3.83 -2.42
CA GLY A 163 -18.96 4.51 -1.42
C GLY A 163 -19.54 4.37 -0.02
N ALA A 164 -20.88 4.46 0.13
CA ALA A 164 -21.55 4.24 1.39
C ALA A 164 -21.22 2.84 1.97
N LEU A 165 -21.26 1.77 1.18
CA LEU A 165 -20.90 0.43 1.65
C LEU A 165 -19.44 0.35 2.09
N LEU A 166 -18.52 0.85 1.27
CA LEU A 166 -17.07 0.80 1.54
C LEU A 166 -16.67 1.60 2.80
N MET A 167 -17.42 2.62 3.15
CA MET A 167 -17.16 3.44 4.35
C MET A 167 -17.81 2.90 5.63
N ASN A 168 -18.79 2.02 5.54
CA ASN A 168 -19.57 1.53 6.69
C ASN A 168 -19.38 0.02 6.99
N THR A 169 -18.65 -0.70 6.15
CA THR A 169 -18.37 -2.14 6.32
C THR A 169 -16.89 -2.41 6.37
#